data_d7d8a2866288fc551904f0c3f1565ccb
#
_entry.id   d7d8a2866288fc551904f0c3f1565ccb
#
_cell.length_a   1.000
_cell.length_b   1.000
_cell.length_c   1.000
_cell.angle_alpha   90.00
_cell.angle_beta   90.00
_cell.angle_gamma   90.00
#
_symmetry.space_group_name_H-M   'P 1'
#
loop_
_entity.id
_entity.type
_entity.pdbx_description
1 polymer ?
#
loop_
_entity_poly.entity_id
_entity_poly.type
_entity_poly.pdbx_seq_one_letter_code
_entity_poly.pdbx_strand_id
1 'polypeptide(L)'
;PRLGSMTAGLFTHIDHVGIAVKNLDEAIAYYEEKYGMRMAHRETNEEQGVQEAMMAVGDSTSCIQLLAPLNETSTIAKFLAKSGPGIQQMAYRVADIDAACATLRERGLRLLYDVPKRGTAGSRINFIHPKDAGGILVELVEPGTGH
;
A
#
# COMPACT_ATOMS: atom_id res chain seq x y z
N PRO A 1 19.50 -11.76 23.09
CA PRO A 1 19.71 -10.42 22.51
C PRO A 1 20.03 -10.47 21.05
N ARG A 2 20.57 -11.55 20.59
CA ARG A 2 20.87 -11.62 19.16
C ARG A 2 19.68 -12.04 18.30
N LEU A 3 18.56 -12.33 18.93
CA LEU A 3 17.32 -12.56 18.17
C LEU A 3 16.98 -11.36 17.29
N GLY A 4 17.20 -10.15 17.82
CA GLY A 4 16.96 -8.95 17.06
C GLY A 4 17.81 -8.85 15.80
N SER A 5 19.07 -9.31 15.82
CA SER A 5 19.93 -9.26 14.65
C SER A 5 19.62 -10.36 13.65
N MET A 6 19.15 -11.54 14.12
CA MET A 6 18.77 -12.66 13.26
C MET A 6 17.41 -12.46 12.63
N THR A 7 16.52 -11.79 13.36
CA THR A 7 15.15 -11.51 12.90
C THR A 7 14.93 -10.01 12.77
N ALA A 8 16.01 -9.27 12.47
CA ALA A 8 15.93 -7.82 12.31
C ALA A 8 14.80 -7.46 11.38
N GLY A 9 14.07 -6.44 11.74
CA GLY A 9 12.90 -6.01 11.01
C GLY A 9 13.24 -5.62 9.60
N LEU A 10 12.48 -6.18 8.67
CA LEU A 10 12.56 -5.79 7.27
C LEU A 10 11.88 -4.43 7.06
N PHE A 11 10.94 -4.12 7.92
CA PHE A 11 10.08 -2.96 7.76
C PHE A 11 10.47 -1.86 8.73
N THR A 12 10.43 -0.61 8.27
CA THR A 12 10.71 0.53 9.14
C THR A 12 9.46 0.97 9.89
N HIS A 13 8.31 0.96 9.22
CA HIS A 13 7.02 1.31 9.82
C HIS A 13 5.90 0.99 8.83
N ILE A 14 4.66 1.17 9.28
CA ILE A 14 3.50 1.05 8.39
C ILE A 14 3.49 2.29 7.50
N ASP A 15 3.62 2.09 6.19
CA ASP A 15 3.60 3.19 5.22
C ASP A 15 2.18 3.72 5.04
N HIS A 16 1.25 2.81 4.77
CA HIS A 16 -0.16 3.18 4.61
C HIS A 16 -1.06 1.97 4.76
N VAL A 17 -2.34 2.26 4.97
CA VAL A 17 -3.42 1.28 4.90
C VAL A 17 -4.26 1.66 3.70
N GLY A 18 -4.46 0.74 2.76
CA GLY A 18 -5.24 0.98 1.56
C GLY A 18 -6.70 0.64 1.77
N ILE A 19 -7.58 1.59 1.51
CA ILE A 19 -9.01 1.45 1.68
C ILE A 19 -9.70 1.64 0.33
N ALA A 20 -10.45 0.64 -0.11
CA ALA A 20 -11.22 0.71 -1.33
C ALA A 20 -12.50 1.51 -1.10
N VAL A 21 -12.74 2.50 -1.95
CA VAL A 21 -13.92 3.36 -1.88
C VAL A 21 -14.56 3.45 -3.26
N LYS A 22 -15.86 3.71 -3.31
CA LYS A 22 -16.59 3.80 -4.57
C LYS A 22 -16.35 5.13 -5.29
N ASN A 23 -16.26 6.21 -4.54
CA ASN A 23 -16.09 7.55 -5.08
C ASN A 23 -14.99 8.26 -4.31
N LEU A 24 -13.93 8.61 -5.02
CA LEU A 24 -12.74 9.18 -4.38
C LEU A 24 -13.02 10.56 -3.79
N ASP A 25 -13.68 11.44 -4.54
CA ASP A 25 -13.96 12.80 -4.07
C ASP A 25 -14.81 12.81 -2.80
N GLU A 26 -15.84 11.96 -2.76
CA GLU A 26 -16.68 11.84 -1.57
C GLU A 26 -15.90 11.29 -0.39
N ALA A 27 -15.03 10.31 -0.62
CA ALA A 27 -14.22 9.74 0.45
C ALA A 27 -13.21 10.76 0.99
N ILE A 28 -12.55 11.51 0.11
CA ILE A 28 -11.63 12.56 0.52
C ILE A 28 -12.36 13.59 1.39
N ALA A 29 -13.51 14.04 0.93
CA ALA A 29 -14.30 15.03 1.68
C ALA A 29 -14.68 14.50 3.07
N TYR A 30 -15.09 13.23 3.15
CA TYR A 30 -15.46 12.63 4.43
C TYR A 30 -14.26 12.58 5.39
N TYR A 31 -13.11 12.13 4.91
CA TYR A 31 -11.91 12.02 5.75
C TYR A 31 -11.41 13.38 6.20
N GLU A 32 -11.54 14.40 5.34
CA GLU A 32 -11.16 15.77 5.70
C GLU A 32 -12.14 16.36 6.74
N GLU A 33 -13.43 16.26 6.47
CA GLU A 33 -14.44 16.92 7.30
C GLU A 33 -14.70 16.18 8.62
N LYS A 34 -14.75 14.86 8.58
CA LYS A 34 -15.10 14.07 9.78
C LYS A 34 -13.90 13.68 10.61
N TYR A 35 -12.77 13.40 9.97
CA TYR A 35 -11.58 12.95 10.68
C TYR A 35 -10.51 14.03 10.79
N GLY A 36 -10.65 15.14 10.07
CA GLY A 36 -9.66 16.20 10.10
C GLY A 36 -8.33 15.84 9.46
N MET A 37 -8.33 14.82 8.61
CA MET A 37 -7.10 14.42 7.91
C MET A 37 -6.82 15.36 6.74
N ARG A 38 -5.54 15.52 6.41
CA ARG A 38 -5.12 16.36 5.31
C ARG A 38 -4.74 15.49 4.12
N MET A 39 -5.26 15.82 2.94
CA MET A 39 -4.84 15.14 1.71
C MET A 39 -3.42 15.58 1.36
N ALA A 40 -2.48 14.65 1.43
CA ALA A 40 -1.07 14.91 1.16
C ALA A 40 -0.69 14.71 -0.30
N HIS A 41 -1.40 13.83 -1.00
CA HIS A 41 -1.08 13.48 -2.38
C HIS A 41 -2.30 12.88 -3.05
N ARG A 42 -2.43 13.12 -4.36
CA ARG A 42 -3.50 12.52 -5.17
C ARG A 42 -2.93 12.23 -6.55
N GLU A 43 -3.23 11.06 -7.08
CA GLU A 43 -2.80 10.73 -8.43
C GLU A 43 -3.71 9.69 -9.07
N THR A 44 -3.60 9.57 -10.39
CA THR A 44 -4.25 8.52 -11.16
C THR A 44 -3.17 7.55 -11.59
N ASN A 45 -3.38 6.27 -11.32
CA ASN A 45 -2.49 5.20 -11.72
C ASN A 45 -3.21 4.36 -12.75
N GLU A 46 -2.97 4.63 -14.04
CA GLU A 46 -3.67 3.93 -15.11
C GLU A 46 -3.23 2.48 -15.24
N GLU A 47 -1.96 2.20 -14.94
CA GLU A 47 -1.44 0.83 -14.97
C GLU A 47 -2.19 -0.07 -14.00
N GLN A 48 -2.46 0.43 -12.79
CA GLN A 48 -3.22 -0.30 -11.77
C GLN A 48 -4.72 -0.11 -11.90
N GLY A 49 -5.16 0.82 -12.74
CA GLY A 49 -6.58 1.10 -12.93
C GLY A 49 -7.26 1.78 -11.75
N VAL A 50 -6.54 2.68 -11.08
CA VAL A 50 -7.06 3.34 -9.87
C VAL A 50 -6.80 4.83 -9.86
N GLN A 51 -7.68 5.53 -9.15
CA GLN A 51 -7.46 6.88 -8.66
C GLN A 51 -7.16 6.74 -7.17
N GLU A 52 -6.19 7.49 -6.68
CA GLU A 52 -5.79 7.33 -5.29
C GLU A 52 -5.48 8.65 -4.61
N ALA A 53 -5.72 8.70 -3.30
CA ALA A 53 -5.40 9.85 -2.48
C ALA A 53 -4.74 9.36 -1.19
N MET A 54 -3.64 10.03 -0.81
CA MET A 54 -2.95 9.75 0.44
C MET A 54 -3.40 10.78 1.47
N MET A 55 -4.03 10.30 2.54
CA MET A 55 -4.52 11.15 3.62
C MET A 55 -3.54 11.04 4.79
N ALA A 56 -2.97 12.16 5.18
CA ALA A 56 -2.00 12.20 6.27
C ALA A 56 -2.67 11.92 7.61
N VAL A 57 -2.01 11.15 8.46
CA VAL A 57 -2.49 10.86 9.81
C VAL A 57 -1.62 11.64 10.79
N GLY A 58 -2.10 12.80 11.21
CA GLY A 58 -1.35 13.67 12.11
C GLY A 58 0.02 14.04 11.55
N ASP A 59 1.02 14.02 12.41
CA ASP A 59 2.40 14.31 12.02
C ASP A 59 3.20 13.06 11.69
N SER A 60 2.54 11.91 11.66
CA SER A 60 3.21 10.64 11.35
C SER A 60 3.53 10.54 9.86
N THR A 61 4.43 9.62 9.52
CA THR A 61 4.72 9.32 8.12
C THR A 61 3.80 8.25 7.56
N SER A 62 2.88 7.72 8.39
CA SER A 62 1.88 6.76 7.92
C SER A 62 0.69 7.51 7.34
N CYS A 63 0.06 6.90 6.34
CA CYS A 63 -1.09 7.49 5.66
C CYS A 63 -2.23 6.49 5.55
N ILE A 64 -3.42 7.01 5.31
CA ILE A 64 -4.52 6.22 4.77
C ILE A 64 -4.53 6.46 3.27
N GLN A 65 -4.50 5.40 2.47
CA GLN A 65 -4.62 5.51 1.03
C GLN A 65 -6.05 5.17 0.62
N LEU A 66 -6.72 6.13 0.01
CA LEU A 66 -8.06 5.92 -0.54
C LEU A 66 -7.91 5.52 -2.00
N LEU A 67 -8.56 4.42 -2.39
CA LEU A 67 -8.43 3.84 -3.72
C LEU A 67 -9.80 3.69 -4.36
N ALA A 68 -10.01 4.33 -5.51
CA ALA A 68 -11.24 4.18 -6.28
C ALA A 68 -10.90 3.65 -7.67
N PRO A 69 -11.76 2.81 -8.25
CA PRO A 69 -11.47 2.21 -9.57
C PRO A 69 -11.64 3.22 -10.70
N LEU A 70 -10.77 3.10 -11.72
CA LEU A 70 -10.92 3.83 -12.98
C LEU A 70 -11.87 3.10 -13.93
N ASN A 71 -11.95 1.78 -13.79
CA ASN A 71 -12.73 0.95 -14.68
C ASN A 71 -13.16 -0.33 -13.96
N GLU A 72 -14.02 -1.11 -14.59
CA GLU A 72 -14.59 -2.31 -14.00
C GLU A 72 -13.62 -3.50 -13.92
N THR A 73 -12.51 -3.43 -14.63
CA THR A 73 -11.55 -4.54 -14.68
C THR A 73 -10.42 -4.41 -13.68
N SER A 74 -10.32 -3.29 -12.98
CA SER A 74 -9.26 -3.09 -12.02
C SER A 74 -9.42 -3.99 -10.80
N THR A 75 -8.31 -4.23 -10.11
CA THR A 75 -8.31 -5.03 -8.88
C THR A 75 -9.23 -4.41 -7.82
N ILE A 76 -9.24 -3.08 -7.72
CA ILE A 76 -10.10 -2.38 -6.75
C ILE A 76 -11.57 -2.54 -7.10
N ALA A 77 -11.92 -2.48 -8.40
CA ALA A 77 -13.31 -2.71 -8.82
C ALA A 77 -13.78 -4.12 -8.42
N LYS A 78 -12.92 -5.11 -8.61
CA LYS A 78 -13.22 -6.49 -8.24
C LYS A 78 -13.37 -6.65 -6.73
N PHE A 79 -12.52 -5.98 -5.97
CA PHE A 79 -12.60 -5.98 -4.52
C PHE A 79 -13.95 -5.39 -4.06
N LEU A 80 -14.32 -4.24 -4.60
CA LEU A 80 -15.58 -3.58 -4.26
C LEU A 80 -16.79 -4.45 -4.62
N ALA A 81 -16.75 -5.12 -5.77
CA ALA A 81 -17.83 -5.99 -6.20
C ALA A 81 -18.01 -7.18 -5.27
N LYS A 82 -16.91 -7.72 -4.76
CA LYS A 82 -16.93 -8.89 -3.89
C LYS A 82 -17.19 -8.55 -2.43
N SER A 83 -16.57 -7.50 -1.93
CA SER A 83 -16.54 -7.21 -0.49
C SER A 83 -17.15 -5.87 -0.10
N GLY A 84 -17.43 -5.00 -1.06
CA GLY A 84 -17.85 -3.63 -0.77
C GLY A 84 -16.66 -2.78 -0.29
N PRO A 85 -16.92 -1.52 0.07
CA PRO A 85 -15.88 -0.64 0.59
C PRO A 85 -15.23 -1.22 1.85
N GLY A 86 -13.93 -1.05 1.98
CA GLY A 86 -13.22 -1.54 3.15
C GLY A 86 -11.73 -1.58 2.97
N ILE A 87 -11.03 -2.05 3.99
CA ILE A 87 -9.58 -2.18 3.96
C ILE A 87 -9.19 -3.25 2.96
N GLN A 88 -8.34 -2.88 2.01
CA GLN A 88 -7.91 -3.76 0.94
C GLN A 88 -6.48 -4.24 1.11
N GLN A 89 -5.60 -3.40 1.67
CA GLN A 89 -4.19 -3.76 1.80
C GLN A 89 -3.52 -3.09 2.99
N MET A 90 -2.42 -3.72 3.44
CA MET A 90 -1.49 -3.18 4.42
C MET A 90 -0.16 -2.96 3.71
N ALA A 91 0.42 -1.77 3.83
CA ALA A 91 1.70 -1.48 3.22
C ALA A 91 2.75 -1.16 4.28
N TYR A 92 3.85 -1.86 4.21
CA TYR A 92 4.99 -1.64 5.10
C TYR A 92 6.12 -0.96 4.32
N ARG A 93 6.72 0.05 4.94
CA ARG A 93 7.86 0.72 4.33
C ARG A 93 9.13 -0.08 4.58
N VAL A 94 9.96 -0.17 3.53
CA VAL A 94 11.28 -0.82 3.59
C VAL A 94 12.33 0.19 3.18
N ALA A 95 13.54 0.03 3.71
CA ALA A 95 14.66 0.90 3.35
C ALA A 95 15.22 0.52 1.97
N ASP A 96 15.26 -0.77 1.68
CA ASP A 96 15.80 -1.32 0.43
C ASP A 96 14.90 -2.46 -0.02
N ILE A 97 14.07 -2.22 -1.01
CA ILE A 97 13.07 -3.19 -1.43
C ILE A 97 13.70 -4.42 -2.10
N ASP A 98 14.80 -4.25 -2.80
CA ASP A 98 15.47 -5.39 -3.43
C ASP A 98 16.01 -6.35 -2.35
N ALA A 99 16.63 -5.81 -1.31
CA ALA A 99 17.12 -6.59 -0.19
C ALA A 99 15.96 -7.24 0.59
N ALA A 100 14.88 -6.51 0.81
CA ALA A 100 13.70 -7.03 1.50
C ALA A 100 13.08 -8.19 0.74
N CYS A 101 12.92 -8.05 -0.57
CA CYS A 101 12.37 -9.11 -1.41
C CYS A 101 13.27 -10.36 -1.38
N ALA A 102 14.58 -10.18 -1.47
CA ALA A 102 15.52 -11.30 -1.40
C ALA A 102 15.40 -12.03 -0.07
N THR A 103 15.33 -11.30 1.03
CA THR A 103 15.20 -11.90 2.36
C THR A 103 13.90 -12.67 2.51
N LEU A 104 12.79 -12.09 2.03
CA LEU A 104 11.49 -12.77 2.10
C LEU A 104 11.48 -14.05 1.27
N ARG A 105 12.10 -14.03 0.09
CA ARG A 105 12.23 -15.24 -0.73
C ARG A 105 13.05 -16.32 -0.04
N GLU A 106 14.13 -15.94 0.64
CA GLU A 106 14.94 -16.86 1.44
C GLU A 106 14.12 -17.49 2.56
N ARG A 107 13.13 -16.78 3.09
CA ARG A 107 12.24 -17.27 4.13
C ARG A 107 11.07 -18.08 3.58
N GLY A 108 11.05 -18.30 2.26
CA GLY A 108 10.04 -19.14 1.62
C GLY A 108 8.78 -18.42 1.18
N LEU A 109 8.75 -17.08 1.23
CA LEU A 109 7.58 -16.35 0.81
C LEU A 109 7.65 -16.02 -0.69
N ARG A 110 6.50 -16.09 -1.35
CA ARG A 110 6.38 -15.72 -2.76
C ARG A 110 6.02 -14.25 -2.87
N LEU A 111 6.65 -13.58 -3.82
CA LEU A 111 6.35 -12.19 -4.16
C LEU A 111 5.57 -12.19 -5.47
N LEU A 112 4.65 -11.23 -5.64
CA LEU A 112 3.83 -11.17 -6.85
C LEU A 112 4.63 -10.73 -8.08
N TYR A 113 5.66 -9.89 -7.89
CA TYR A 113 6.49 -9.42 -8.99
C TYR A 113 7.91 -9.95 -8.85
N ASP A 114 8.50 -10.39 -9.97
CA ASP A 114 9.91 -10.79 -9.97
C ASP A 114 10.81 -9.61 -9.67
N VAL A 115 10.43 -8.44 -10.18
CA VAL A 115 11.14 -7.17 -9.99
C VAL A 115 10.14 -6.14 -9.49
N PRO A 116 10.51 -5.33 -8.48
CA PRO A 116 9.61 -4.29 -7.98
C PRO A 116 9.13 -3.37 -9.10
N LYS A 117 7.88 -2.92 -8.98
CA LYS A 117 7.24 -2.03 -9.94
C LYS A 117 7.07 -0.65 -9.35
N ARG A 118 6.74 0.30 -10.20
CA ARG A 118 6.47 1.67 -9.77
C ARG A 118 5.10 1.76 -9.08
N GLY A 119 5.07 2.45 -7.96
CA GLY A 119 3.85 2.72 -7.21
C GLY A 119 3.61 4.20 -7.00
N THR A 120 2.81 4.53 -6.00
CA THR A 120 2.41 5.90 -5.67
C THR A 120 3.61 6.79 -5.41
N ALA A 121 3.55 8.02 -5.95
CA ALA A 121 4.56 9.06 -5.71
C ALA A 121 5.98 8.61 -6.08
N GLY A 122 6.12 7.82 -7.12
CA GLY A 122 7.41 7.36 -7.61
C GLY A 122 8.07 6.30 -6.74
N SER A 123 7.34 5.70 -5.84
CA SER A 123 7.86 4.61 -5.00
C SER A 123 8.13 3.36 -5.82
N ARG A 124 8.86 2.43 -5.23
CA ARG A 124 9.03 1.08 -5.79
C ARG A 124 8.29 0.12 -4.87
N ILE A 125 7.50 -0.76 -5.46
CA ILE A 125 6.60 -1.63 -4.70
C ILE A 125 6.69 -3.08 -5.13
N ASN A 126 6.29 -3.96 -4.22
CA ASN A 126 6.03 -5.36 -4.50
C ASN A 126 4.99 -5.84 -3.49
N PHE A 127 4.42 -6.99 -3.73
CA PHE A 127 3.42 -7.59 -2.84
C PHE A 127 3.84 -8.99 -2.45
N ILE A 128 3.59 -9.34 -1.19
CA ILE A 128 3.71 -10.72 -0.74
C ILE A 128 2.45 -11.45 -1.21
N HIS A 129 2.61 -12.67 -1.73
CA HIS A 129 1.47 -13.47 -2.14
C HIS A 129 0.53 -13.65 -0.94
N PRO A 130 -0.78 -13.35 -1.07
CA PRO A 130 -1.70 -13.41 0.08
C PRO A 130 -1.71 -14.75 0.81
N LYS A 131 -1.49 -15.85 0.11
CA LYS A 131 -1.43 -17.18 0.75
C LYS A 131 -0.25 -17.31 1.71
N ASP A 132 0.78 -16.50 1.52
CA ASP A 132 1.96 -16.49 2.39
C ASP A 132 1.90 -15.37 3.43
N ALA A 133 0.80 -14.63 3.46
CA ALA A 133 0.60 -13.49 4.36
C ALA A 133 -0.73 -13.59 5.13
N GLY A 134 -1.19 -14.83 5.37
CA GLY A 134 -2.40 -15.05 6.16
C GLY A 134 -3.68 -14.57 5.49
N GLY A 135 -3.68 -14.46 4.15
CA GLY A 135 -4.84 -13.98 3.40
C GLY A 135 -4.92 -12.46 3.28
N ILE A 136 -3.95 -11.75 3.82
CA ILE A 136 -3.90 -10.29 3.77
C ILE A 136 -3.03 -9.86 2.58
N LEU A 137 -3.48 -8.88 1.82
CA LEU A 137 -2.63 -8.32 0.78
C LEU A 137 -1.62 -7.38 1.43
N VAL A 138 -0.36 -7.78 1.42
CA VAL A 138 0.72 -7.03 2.05
C VAL A 138 1.62 -6.43 0.98
N GLU A 139 1.73 -5.11 1.01
CA GLU A 139 2.56 -4.35 0.08
C GLU A 139 3.88 -3.95 0.75
N LEU A 140 4.96 -3.99 -0.01
CA LEU A 140 6.26 -3.45 0.40
C LEU A 140 6.47 -2.16 -0.36
N VAL A 141 6.89 -1.10 0.33
CA VAL A 141 7.07 0.22 -0.29
C VAL A 141 8.43 0.78 0.06
N GLU A 142 9.21 1.07 -0.98
CA GLU A 142 10.42 1.87 -0.84
C GLU A 142 10.08 3.25 -1.40
N PRO A 143 10.13 4.32 -0.58
CA PRO A 143 9.70 5.64 -1.06
C PRO A 143 10.56 6.14 -2.20
N GLY A 144 9.94 6.92 -3.07
CA GLY A 144 10.66 7.56 -4.17
C GLY A 144 11.65 8.59 -3.67
N THR A 145 12.70 8.84 -4.47
CA THR A 145 13.69 9.87 -4.16
C THR A 145 13.05 11.25 -4.28
N GLY A 146 13.37 12.15 -3.36
CA GLY A 146 12.84 13.50 -3.37
C GLY A 146 11.53 13.66 -2.62
N HIS A 147 11.10 12.64 -1.91
CA HIS A 147 9.85 12.66 -1.12
C HIS A 147 10.09 12.58 0.38
#